data_49782ed8ecb109ea090ad5390893d6fa
#
_entry.id   49782ed8ecb109ea090ad5390893d6fa
#
_cell.length_a   1.000
_cell.length_b   1.000
_cell.length_c   1.000
_cell.angle_alpha   90.00
_cell.angle_beta   90.00
_cell.angle_gamma   90.00
#
_symmetry.space_group_name_H-M   'P 1'
#
loop_
_entity.id
_entity.type
_entity.pdbx_description
1 polymer ?
#
loop_
_entity_poly.entity_id
_entity_poly.type
_entity_poly.pdbx_seq_one_letter_code
_entity_poly.pdbx_strand_id
1 'polypeptide(L)'
;MKIDIDKRRPVLANNTGGYSGPGIRAVGVRAVYQMAQAVNIPVLGMGGIMNGDDAIEYMLAGATAVSIGAGNFVDPETSIKTIEGIENYMKKHNIDDINSIIGTVQMN
;
A
#
# COMPACT_ATOMS: atom_id res chain seq x y z
N MET A 1 -15.23 -12.53 -2.26
CA MET A 1 -15.82 -13.89 -2.39
C MET A 1 -15.57 -14.43 -3.79
N LYS A 2 -15.22 -15.70 -3.94
CA LYS A 2 -15.19 -16.41 -5.22
C LYS A 2 -16.24 -17.52 -5.18
N ILE A 3 -17.01 -17.68 -6.25
CA ILE A 3 -18.08 -18.68 -6.36
C ILE A 3 -17.67 -19.76 -7.36
N ASP A 4 -17.84 -21.01 -6.96
CA ASP A 4 -17.83 -22.18 -7.85
C ASP A 4 -19.19 -22.24 -8.53
N ILE A 5 -19.21 -22.00 -9.84
CA ILE A 5 -20.46 -21.85 -10.59
C ILE A 5 -21.23 -23.18 -10.75
N ASP A 6 -20.50 -24.29 -10.76
CA ASP A 6 -21.12 -25.62 -10.91
C ASP A 6 -21.76 -26.08 -9.59
N LYS A 7 -21.04 -25.86 -8.49
CA LYS A 7 -21.52 -26.19 -7.13
C LYS A 7 -22.44 -25.13 -6.54
N ARG A 8 -22.51 -23.93 -7.16
CA ARG A 8 -23.29 -22.76 -6.70
C ARG A 8 -23.02 -22.38 -5.24
N ARG A 9 -21.73 -22.45 -4.84
CA ARG A 9 -21.29 -22.18 -3.46
C ARG A 9 -19.94 -21.50 -3.43
N PRO A 10 -19.60 -20.78 -2.35
CA PRO A 10 -18.26 -20.18 -2.19
C PRO A 10 -17.15 -21.22 -2.27
N VAL A 11 -16.05 -20.84 -2.92
CA VAL A 11 -14.82 -21.65 -3.00
C VAL A 11 -14.11 -21.68 -1.65
N LEU A 12 -14.12 -20.52 -0.94
CA LEU A 12 -13.50 -20.41 0.36
C LEU A 12 -14.38 -21.01 1.45
N ALA A 13 -13.78 -21.79 2.35
CA ALA A 13 -14.50 -22.41 3.48
C ALA A 13 -15.25 -21.39 4.36
N ASN A 14 -14.65 -20.19 4.55
CA ASN A 14 -15.25 -19.10 5.32
C ASN A 14 -16.15 -18.18 4.47
N ASN A 15 -16.59 -18.62 3.30
CA ASN A 15 -17.42 -17.89 2.33
C ASN A 15 -16.77 -16.61 1.76
N THR A 16 -16.10 -15.82 2.57
CA THR A 16 -15.37 -14.62 2.21
C THR A 16 -13.92 -14.71 2.67
N GLY A 17 -13.06 -13.88 2.09
CA GLY A 17 -11.66 -13.80 2.47
C GLY A 17 -11.07 -12.44 2.14
N GLY A 18 -9.85 -12.20 2.63
CA GLY A 18 -9.08 -11.02 2.29
C GLY A 18 -8.61 -11.04 0.84
N TYR A 19 -8.36 -9.85 0.31
CA TYR A 19 -7.72 -9.66 -0.99
C TYR A 19 -6.39 -8.96 -0.78
N SER A 20 -5.29 -9.58 -1.20
CA SER A 20 -3.94 -9.05 -1.05
C SER A 20 -3.16 -9.14 -2.36
N GLY A 21 -1.99 -8.50 -2.38
CA GLY A 21 -1.15 -8.41 -3.57
C GLY A 21 -1.37 -7.11 -4.37
N PRO A 22 -0.66 -6.94 -5.51
CA PRO A 22 -0.63 -5.67 -6.26
C PRO A 22 -2.00 -5.15 -6.69
N GLY A 23 -2.96 -6.05 -6.92
CA GLY A 23 -4.30 -5.68 -7.39
C GLY A 23 -5.11 -4.83 -6.41
N ILE A 24 -4.83 -4.90 -5.10
CA ILE A 24 -5.54 -4.09 -4.09
C ILE A 24 -4.92 -2.70 -3.89
N ARG A 25 -3.70 -2.44 -4.40
CA ARG A 25 -2.94 -1.22 -4.08
C ARG A 25 -3.71 0.06 -4.36
N ALA A 26 -4.27 0.23 -5.54
CA ALA A 26 -4.99 1.45 -5.90
C ALA A 26 -6.20 1.72 -4.98
N VAL A 27 -6.89 0.66 -4.56
CA VAL A 27 -8.00 0.76 -3.58
C VAL A 27 -7.47 1.16 -2.21
N GLY A 28 -6.34 0.56 -1.79
CA GLY A 28 -5.67 0.89 -0.52
C GLY A 28 -5.16 2.33 -0.47
N VAL A 29 -4.50 2.80 -1.53
CA VAL A 29 -4.02 4.19 -1.64
C VAL A 29 -5.17 5.18 -1.51
N ARG A 30 -6.30 4.95 -2.21
CA ARG A 30 -7.48 5.78 -2.07
C ARG A 30 -8.06 5.76 -0.66
N ALA A 31 -8.13 4.59 -0.04
CA ALA A 31 -8.64 4.46 1.34
C ALA A 31 -7.77 5.25 2.32
N VAL A 32 -6.45 5.18 2.18
CA VAL A 32 -5.49 5.97 2.97
C VAL A 32 -5.69 7.46 2.75
N TYR A 33 -5.83 7.91 1.51
CA TYR A 33 -6.12 9.31 1.20
C TYR A 33 -7.38 9.80 1.91
N GLN A 34 -8.49 9.07 1.81
CA GLN A 34 -9.74 9.43 2.48
C GLN A 34 -9.61 9.44 4.00
N MET A 35 -8.91 8.45 4.57
CA MET A 35 -8.70 8.35 6.01
C MET A 35 -7.83 9.50 6.52
N ALA A 36 -6.73 9.82 5.84
CA ALA A 36 -5.84 10.91 6.22
C ALA A 36 -6.53 12.29 6.22
N GLN A 37 -7.54 12.48 5.35
CA GLN A 37 -8.36 13.70 5.37
C GLN A 37 -9.36 13.74 6.54
N ALA A 38 -9.72 12.60 7.11
CA ALA A 38 -10.78 12.47 8.10
C ALA A 38 -10.27 12.45 9.55
N VAL A 39 -8.99 12.13 9.77
CA VAL A 39 -8.43 11.92 11.12
C VAL A 39 -7.14 12.69 11.33
N ASN A 40 -6.84 13.00 12.61
CA ASN A 40 -5.60 13.68 13.02
C ASN A 40 -4.59 12.72 13.71
N ILE A 41 -4.70 11.44 13.44
CA ILE A 41 -3.78 10.42 13.95
C ILE A 41 -2.96 9.84 12.79
N PRO A 42 -1.78 9.25 13.08
CA PRO A 42 -1.00 8.58 12.07
C PRO A 42 -1.79 7.47 11.35
N VAL A 43 -1.64 7.39 10.03
CA VAL A 43 -2.28 6.37 9.19
C VAL A 43 -1.22 5.40 8.69
N LEU A 44 -1.44 4.12 8.91
CA LEU A 44 -0.61 3.05 8.37
C LEU A 44 -1.18 2.57 7.04
N GLY A 45 -0.42 2.76 5.95
CA GLY A 45 -0.77 2.26 4.62
C GLY A 45 -0.42 0.79 4.45
N MET A 46 -1.36 -0.01 3.92
CA MET A 46 -1.16 -1.45 3.71
C MET A 46 -1.92 -1.93 2.48
N GLY A 47 -1.32 -2.84 1.73
CA GLY A 47 -1.96 -3.54 0.62
C GLY A 47 -1.23 -3.36 -0.71
N GLY A 48 -0.71 -4.45 -1.24
CA GLY A 48 -0.12 -4.50 -2.58
C GLY A 48 1.22 -3.78 -2.74
N ILE A 49 1.92 -3.45 -1.66
CA ILE A 49 3.24 -2.83 -1.70
C ILE A 49 4.28 -3.89 -2.06
N MET A 50 4.95 -3.71 -3.21
CA MET A 50 5.94 -4.63 -3.75
C MET A 50 7.32 -3.98 -3.92
N ASN A 51 7.41 -2.65 -3.82
CA ASN A 51 8.63 -1.88 -4.04
C ASN A 51 8.52 -0.47 -3.44
N GLY A 52 9.58 0.34 -3.58
CA GLY A 52 9.63 1.70 -3.05
C GLY A 52 8.62 2.66 -3.66
N ASP A 53 8.37 2.56 -4.96
CA ASP A 53 7.40 3.42 -5.64
C ASP A 53 5.99 3.21 -5.09
N ASP A 54 5.61 1.94 -4.85
CA ASP A 54 4.33 1.61 -4.23
C ASP A 54 4.19 2.21 -2.82
N ALA A 55 5.27 2.19 -2.03
CA ALA A 55 5.30 2.81 -0.71
C ALA A 55 5.15 4.34 -0.78
N ILE A 56 5.82 4.97 -1.75
CA ILE A 56 5.71 6.41 -2.00
C ILE A 56 4.29 6.82 -2.38
N GLU A 57 3.58 6.03 -3.20
CA GLU A 57 2.17 6.29 -3.49
C GLU A 57 1.33 6.40 -2.20
N TYR A 58 1.51 5.49 -1.26
CA TYR A 58 0.83 5.52 0.03
C TYR A 58 1.22 6.74 0.88
N MET A 59 2.50 7.09 0.90
CA MET A 59 2.98 8.26 1.65
C MET A 59 2.43 9.56 1.07
N LEU A 60 2.47 9.73 -0.25
CA LEU A 60 1.87 10.89 -0.92
C LEU A 60 0.37 11.01 -0.62
N ALA A 61 -0.34 9.89 -0.51
CA ALA A 61 -1.76 9.86 -0.14
C ALA A 61 -2.02 10.21 1.33
N GLY A 62 -1.01 10.15 2.20
CA GLY A 62 -1.10 10.53 3.61
C GLY A 62 -0.74 9.45 4.61
N ALA A 63 -0.20 8.31 4.17
CA ALA A 63 0.33 7.31 5.09
C ALA A 63 1.58 7.82 5.80
N THR A 64 1.62 7.73 7.11
CA THR A 64 2.79 8.05 7.93
C THR A 64 3.82 6.91 7.92
N ALA A 65 3.34 5.69 7.75
CA ALA A 65 4.14 4.49 7.62
C ALA A 65 3.44 3.49 6.69
N VAL A 66 4.18 2.50 6.21
CA VAL A 66 3.63 1.44 5.38
C VAL A 66 3.92 0.06 5.96
N SER A 67 3.07 -0.91 5.65
CA SER A 67 3.25 -2.31 6.03
C SER A 67 3.25 -3.20 4.81
N ILE A 68 4.25 -4.06 4.70
CA ILE A 68 4.42 -5.00 3.60
C ILE A 68 4.02 -6.40 4.08
N GLY A 69 3.00 -6.97 3.44
CA GLY A 69 2.52 -8.32 3.72
C GLY A 69 2.90 -9.30 2.61
N ALA A 70 2.02 -9.47 1.64
CA ALA A 70 2.17 -10.46 0.55
C ALA A 70 3.49 -10.32 -0.24
N GLY A 71 4.05 -9.12 -0.36
CA GLY A 71 5.33 -8.89 -1.01
C GLY A 71 6.47 -9.72 -0.44
N ASN A 72 6.51 -9.92 0.87
CA ASN A 72 7.54 -10.71 1.53
C ASN A 72 7.47 -12.21 1.19
N PHE A 73 6.32 -12.71 0.75
CA PHE A 73 6.18 -14.09 0.27
C PHE A 73 6.61 -14.26 -1.19
N VAL A 74 6.55 -13.18 -1.96
CA VAL A 74 7.06 -13.16 -3.36
C VAL A 74 8.57 -13.03 -3.36
N ASP A 75 9.10 -12.10 -2.56
CA ASP A 75 10.53 -11.86 -2.38
C ASP A 75 10.79 -11.49 -0.91
N PRO A 76 11.54 -12.32 -0.16
CA PRO A 76 11.84 -12.04 1.25
C PRO A 76 12.62 -10.74 1.48
N GLU A 77 13.28 -10.20 0.45
CA GLU A 77 14.02 -8.94 0.51
C GLU A 77 13.15 -7.72 0.19
N THR A 78 11.85 -7.90 -0.06
CA THR A 78 10.95 -6.80 -0.47
C THR A 78 11.02 -5.60 0.47
N SER A 79 11.07 -5.81 1.77
CA SER A 79 11.15 -4.70 2.74
C SER A 79 12.44 -3.89 2.60
N ILE A 80 13.58 -4.55 2.41
CA ILE A 80 14.89 -3.88 2.21
C ILE A 80 14.89 -3.13 0.88
N LYS A 81 14.46 -3.77 -0.20
CA LYS A 81 14.36 -3.15 -1.53
C LYS A 81 13.39 -1.97 -1.54
N THR A 82 12.33 -2.02 -0.74
CA THR A 82 11.40 -0.90 -0.57
C THR A 82 12.08 0.29 0.10
N ILE A 83 12.87 0.07 1.17
CA ILE A 83 13.65 1.13 1.83
C ILE A 83 14.64 1.76 0.86
N GLU A 84 15.40 0.94 0.13
CA GLU A 84 16.34 1.42 -0.90
C GLU A 84 15.62 2.23 -2.00
N GLY A 85 14.44 1.79 -2.42
CA GLY A 85 13.60 2.51 -3.38
C GLY A 85 13.15 3.87 -2.87
N ILE A 86 12.75 3.95 -1.59
CA ILE A 86 12.40 5.22 -0.93
C ILE A 86 13.61 6.17 -0.89
N GLU A 87 14.78 5.66 -0.49
CA GLU A 87 16.01 6.46 -0.48
C GLU A 87 16.38 6.96 -1.87
N ASN A 88 16.23 6.13 -2.90
CA ASN A 88 16.51 6.54 -4.30
C ASN A 88 15.52 7.62 -4.77
N TYR A 89 14.25 7.51 -4.40
CA TYR A 89 13.27 8.55 -4.67
C TYR A 89 13.64 9.87 -3.99
N MET A 90 14.03 9.83 -2.71
CA MET A 90 14.49 11.01 -1.97
C MET A 90 15.68 11.68 -2.65
N LYS A 91 16.71 10.90 -3.03
CA LYS A 91 17.89 11.40 -3.75
C LYS A 91 17.51 12.04 -5.08
N LYS A 92 16.64 11.40 -5.87
CA LYS A 92 16.17 11.87 -7.18
C LYS A 92 15.45 13.21 -7.09
N HIS A 93 14.69 13.42 -6.01
CA HIS A 93 13.86 14.61 -5.82
C HIS A 93 14.44 15.62 -4.83
N ASN A 94 15.70 15.43 -4.36
CA ASN A 94 16.38 16.30 -3.39
C ASN A 94 15.56 16.48 -2.10
N ILE A 95 15.03 15.37 -1.56
CA ILE A 95 14.24 15.32 -0.33
C ILE A 95 15.14 14.90 0.81
N ASP A 96 15.28 15.73 1.83
CA ASP A 96 16.10 15.46 3.02
C ASP A 96 15.32 14.69 4.10
N ASP A 97 14.00 14.90 4.17
CA ASP A 97 13.12 14.26 5.14
C ASP A 97 11.87 13.71 4.43
N ILE A 98 11.69 12.40 4.51
CA ILE A 98 10.55 11.71 3.91
C ILE A 98 9.20 12.22 4.43
N ASN A 99 9.15 12.71 5.67
CA ASN A 99 7.94 13.28 6.23
C ASN A 99 7.42 14.48 5.43
N SER A 100 8.29 15.17 4.69
CA SER A 100 7.91 16.34 3.89
C SER A 100 6.96 16.02 2.73
N ILE A 101 6.87 14.75 2.30
CA ILE A 101 5.98 14.35 1.20
C ILE A 101 4.66 13.73 1.65
N ILE A 102 4.50 13.46 2.96
CA ILE A 102 3.29 12.82 3.47
C ILE A 102 2.07 13.70 3.21
N GLY A 103 1.08 13.14 2.50
CA GLY A 103 -0.16 13.84 2.19
C GLY A 103 -0.03 14.97 1.17
N THR A 104 1.04 15.02 0.39
CA THR A 104 1.28 16.11 -0.57
C THR A 104 0.79 15.81 -1.98
N VAL A 105 0.03 14.74 -2.18
CA VAL A 105 -0.56 14.44 -3.50
C VAL A 105 -1.40 15.63 -3.98
N GLN A 106 -1.16 16.05 -5.21
CA GLN A 106 -1.93 17.14 -5.82
C GLN A 106 -3.09 16.56 -6.63
N MET A 107 -4.28 17.12 -6.39
CA MET A 107 -5.47 16.73 -7.14
C MET A 107 -5.52 17.46 -8.48
N ASN A 108 -6.07 16.80 -9.48
CA ASN A 108 -6.27 17.36 -10.81
C ASN A 108 -7.38 18.42 -10.81
#